data_73388e0022112fbf8c3528c857940428
#
_entry.id   73388e0022112fbf8c3528c857940428
#
_cell.length_a   1.000
_cell.length_b   1.000
_cell.length_c   1.000
_cell.angle_alpha   90.00
_cell.angle_beta   90.00
_cell.angle_gamma   90.00
#
_symmetry.space_group_name_H-M   'P 1'
#
loop_
_entity.id
_entity.type
_entity.pdbx_description
1 polymer ?
#
loop_
_entity_poly.entity_id
_entity_poly.type
_entity_poly.pdbx_seq_one_letter_code
_entity_poly.pdbx_strand_id
1 'polypeptide(L)'
;MHSPLAHPALMDCRRLFLRDYEVWINIGVHDFEKRGEQRVLINVDLYVPLALSTPSNDTLDEVVDYDFIRRSILERLARGHIHLQETLCDDVLALMLAHPKVRAARVSTEKPDVYPDCDAVGCEVFAVKESS
;
A
#
# COMPACT_ATOMS: atom_id res chain seq x y z
N MET A 1 18.26 -9.25 5.88
CA MET A 1 16.92 -8.98 5.30
C MET A 1 17.06 -8.89 3.80
N HIS A 2 16.27 -9.67 3.06
CA HIS A 2 16.33 -9.64 1.60
C HIS A 2 15.49 -8.50 1.06
N SER A 3 16.06 -7.74 0.11
CA SER A 3 15.30 -6.75 -0.63
C SER A 3 14.25 -7.46 -1.50
N PRO A 4 12.98 -6.99 -1.54
CA PRO A 4 12.00 -7.54 -2.46
C PRO A 4 12.46 -7.48 -3.92
N LEU A 5 13.32 -6.51 -4.27
CA LEU A 5 13.88 -6.40 -5.62
C LEU A 5 14.83 -7.55 -5.96
N ALA A 6 15.25 -8.35 -4.98
CA ALA A 6 16.04 -9.55 -5.23
C ALA A 6 15.19 -10.74 -5.69
N HIS A 7 13.85 -10.64 -5.60
CA HIS A 7 12.97 -11.69 -6.09
C HIS A 7 13.08 -11.79 -7.63
N PRO A 8 13.23 -13.00 -8.19
CA PRO A 8 13.44 -13.15 -9.64
C PRO A 8 12.40 -12.44 -10.51
N ALA A 9 11.14 -12.42 -10.10
CA ALA A 9 10.08 -11.78 -10.86
C ALA A 9 10.15 -10.24 -10.84
N LEU A 10 11.00 -9.66 -9.98
CA LEU A 10 11.08 -8.21 -9.77
C LEU A 10 12.44 -7.62 -10.14
N MET A 11 13.37 -8.44 -10.65
CA MET A 11 14.74 -7.97 -10.92
C MET A 11 14.81 -6.93 -12.03
N ASP A 12 13.82 -6.89 -12.92
CA ASP A 12 13.73 -5.90 -13.98
C ASP A 12 12.76 -4.76 -13.64
N CYS A 13 12.48 -4.58 -12.35
CA CYS A 13 11.52 -3.59 -11.87
C CYS A 13 12.19 -2.45 -11.13
N ARG A 14 11.49 -1.32 -11.14
CA ARG A 14 11.75 -0.18 -10.28
C ARG A 14 10.75 -0.27 -9.12
N ARG A 15 11.20 0.08 -7.92
CA ARG A 15 10.31 0.20 -6.77
C ARG A 15 9.89 1.66 -6.60
N LEU A 16 8.59 1.89 -6.55
CA LEU A 16 7.99 3.18 -6.23
C LEU A 16 7.27 3.01 -4.90
N PHE A 17 7.41 3.94 -3.97
CA PHE A 17 6.84 3.69 -2.64
C PHE A 17 6.27 4.94 -1.99
N LEU A 18 5.30 4.71 -1.11
CA LEU A 18 4.75 5.68 -0.15
C LEU A 18 5.04 5.13 1.24
N ARG A 19 5.72 5.94 2.08
CA ARG A 19 6.13 5.50 3.41
C ARG A 19 5.44 6.30 4.50
N ASP A 20 4.87 5.55 5.46
CA ASP A 20 4.28 6.12 6.68
C ASP A 20 3.22 7.21 6.40
N TYR A 21 2.34 6.91 5.44
CA TYR A 21 1.22 7.80 5.16
C TYR A 21 0.25 7.74 6.33
N GLU A 22 0.16 8.84 7.07
CA GLU A 22 -0.69 8.91 8.25
C GLU A 22 -2.11 9.27 7.88
N VAL A 23 -3.05 8.45 8.33
CA VAL A 23 -4.47 8.71 8.19
C VAL A 23 -5.16 8.50 9.54
N TRP A 24 -6.25 9.22 9.76
CA TRP A 24 -7.08 9.07 10.95
C TRP A 24 -8.41 8.51 10.51
N ILE A 25 -8.70 7.26 10.90
CA ILE A 25 -9.86 6.53 10.40
C ILE A 25 -10.52 5.71 11.51
N ASN A 26 -11.80 5.45 11.34
CA ASN A 26 -12.52 4.50 12.18
C ASN A 26 -12.21 3.09 11.68
N ILE A 27 -11.46 2.34 12.49
CA ILE A 27 -11.04 0.98 12.14
C ILE A 27 -10.97 0.15 13.42
N GLY A 28 -11.42 -1.10 13.34
CA GLY A 28 -11.30 -2.05 14.44
C GLY A 28 -12.60 -2.69 14.84
N VAL A 29 -12.47 -3.76 15.64
CA VAL A 29 -13.58 -4.57 16.12
C VAL A 29 -13.80 -4.44 17.64
N HIS A 30 -12.79 -3.97 18.38
CA HIS A 30 -12.89 -3.78 19.82
C HIS A 30 -13.73 -2.56 20.15
N ASP A 31 -14.43 -2.58 21.30
CA ASP A 31 -15.28 -1.48 21.68
C ASP A 31 -14.53 -0.14 21.80
N PHE A 32 -13.30 -0.17 22.33
CA PHE A 32 -12.50 1.05 22.44
C PHE A 32 -12.10 1.60 21.08
N GLU A 33 -11.97 0.73 20.06
CA GLU A 33 -11.62 1.14 18.70
C GLU A 33 -12.81 1.77 17.96
N LYS A 34 -14.02 1.49 18.40
CA LYS A 34 -15.25 2.02 17.78
C LYS A 34 -15.61 3.40 18.29
N ARG A 35 -14.90 3.93 19.29
CA ARG A 35 -15.22 5.21 19.93
C ARG A 35 -14.73 6.43 19.19
N GLY A 36 -13.95 6.25 18.12
CA GLY A 36 -13.43 7.37 17.35
C GLY A 36 -12.38 6.94 16.35
N GLU A 37 -11.80 7.93 15.71
CA GLU A 37 -10.77 7.69 14.72
C GLU A 37 -9.46 7.31 15.39
N GLN A 38 -8.73 6.41 14.74
CA GLN A 38 -7.40 6.00 15.16
C GLN A 38 -6.39 6.42 14.11
N ARG A 39 -5.16 6.69 14.56
CA ARG A 39 -4.05 6.94 13.67
C ARG A 39 -3.59 5.61 13.07
N VAL A 40 -3.48 5.58 11.75
CA VAL A 40 -2.98 4.43 11.01
C VAL A 40 -1.90 4.91 10.06
N LEU A 41 -0.79 4.19 10.02
CA LEU A 41 0.29 4.45 9.08
C LEU A 41 0.20 3.42 7.96
N ILE A 42 0.15 3.89 6.72
CA ILE A 42 0.01 3.02 5.56
C ILE A 42 1.27 3.13 4.73
N ASN A 43 1.82 1.97 4.37
CA ASN A 43 3.00 1.87 3.51
C ASN A 43 2.65 1.06 2.29
N VAL A 44 3.06 1.56 1.12
CA VAL A 44 2.82 0.88 -0.15
C VAL A 44 4.10 0.87 -0.97
N ASP A 45 4.44 -0.30 -1.49
CA ASP A 45 5.50 -0.45 -2.48
C ASP A 45 4.87 -0.95 -3.78
N LEU A 46 5.18 -0.30 -4.88
CA LEU A 46 4.82 -0.75 -6.22
C LEU A 46 6.08 -1.19 -6.94
N TYR A 47 5.99 -2.32 -7.64
CA TYR A 47 7.09 -2.83 -8.46
C TYR A 47 6.66 -2.74 -9.91
N VAL A 48 7.34 -1.86 -10.66
CA VAL A 48 6.96 -1.49 -12.02
C VAL A 48 8.11 -1.86 -12.96
N PRO A 49 7.87 -2.62 -14.04
CA PRO A 49 8.93 -2.95 -14.98
C PRO A 49 9.65 -1.70 -15.47
N LEU A 50 10.98 -1.77 -15.54
CA LEU A 50 11.79 -0.64 -16.04
C LEU A 50 11.35 -0.26 -17.46
N ALA A 51 10.97 -1.26 -18.28
CA ALA A 51 10.50 -1.01 -19.63
C ALA A 51 9.24 -0.14 -19.68
N LEU A 52 8.44 -0.11 -18.61
CA LEU A 52 7.19 0.65 -18.51
C LEU A 52 7.32 1.91 -17.66
N SER A 53 8.50 2.18 -17.11
CA SER A 53 8.68 3.26 -16.14
C SER A 53 9.98 4.04 -16.32
N THR A 54 10.68 3.84 -17.44
CA THR A 54 11.90 4.59 -17.73
C THR A 54 11.56 5.71 -18.71
N PRO A 55 11.57 6.97 -18.26
CA PRO A 55 11.19 8.08 -19.12
C PRO A 55 12.28 8.38 -20.13
N SER A 56 11.89 8.67 -21.35
CA SER A 56 12.80 9.12 -22.41
C SER A 56 12.74 10.64 -22.61
N ASN A 57 11.59 11.25 -22.26
CA ASN A 57 11.37 12.69 -22.43
C ASN A 57 11.15 13.40 -21.09
N ASP A 58 11.37 12.68 -19.98
CA ASP A 58 11.21 13.24 -18.63
C ASP A 58 9.80 13.78 -18.38
N THR A 59 8.79 13.03 -18.82
CA THR A 59 7.38 13.40 -18.66
C THR A 59 6.64 12.41 -17.78
N LEU A 60 5.62 12.89 -17.07
CA LEU A 60 4.86 12.11 -16.10
C LEU A 60 4.09 10.94 -16.74
N ASP A 61 3.66 11.10 -17.98
CA ASP A 61 2.90 10.05 -18.68
C ASP A 61 3.75 8.82 -19.03
N GLU A 62 5.06 8.91 -18.90
CA GLU A 62 5.99 7.81 -19.16
C GLU A 62 6.21 6.91 -17.94
N VAL A 63 5.68 7.28 -16.79
CA VAL A 63 5.90 6.59 -15.52
C VAL A 63 4.58 6.36 -14.81
N VAL A 64 4.62 5.70 -13.65
CA VAL A 64 3.47 5.64 -12.76
C VAL A 64 3.49 6.88 -11.88
N ASP A 65 2.42 7.66 -11.93
CA ASP A 65 2.26 8.83 -11.06
C ASP A 65 2.03 8.35 -9.63
N TYR A 66 2.94 8.68 -8.71
CA TYR A 66 2.81 8.23 -7.32
C TYR A 66 1.59 8.83 -6.61
N ASP A 67 0.97 9.89 -7.13
CA ASP A 67 -0.30 10.39 -6.58
C ASP A 67 -1.41 9.35 -6.70
N PHE A 68 -1.29 8.42 -7.63
CA PHE A 68 -2.20 7.28 -7.76
C PHE A 68 -2.31 6.49 -6.45
N ILE A 69 -1.19 6.31 -5.73
CA ILE A 69 -1.18 5.56 -4.48
C ILE A 69 -2.07 6.25 -3.44
N ARG A 70 -1.85 7.55 -3.23
CA ARG A 70 -2.64 8.31 -2.25
C ARG A 70 -4.11 8.36 -2.62
N ARG A 71 -4.42 8.63 -3.89
CA ARG A 71 -5.81 8.70 -4.36
C ARG A 71 -6.54 7.38 -4.15
N SER A 72 -5.89 6.26 -4.42
CA SER A 72 -6.47 4.93 -4.23
C SER A 72 -6.79 4.66 -2.78
N ILE A 73 -5.87 5.02 -1.87
CA ILE A 73 -6.09 4.87 -0.44
C ILE A 73 -7.28 5.72 0.02
N LEU A 74 -7.29 7.00 -0.35
CA LEU A 74 -8.37 7.91 0.04
C LEU A 74 -9.73 7.46 -0.51
N GLU A 75 -9.75 6.98 -1.74
CA GLU A 75 -10.94 6.44 -2.35
C GLU A 75 -11.50 5.24 -1.58
N ARG A 76 -10.61 4.33 -1.15
CA ARG A 76 -11.04 3.19 -0.33
C ARG A 76 -11.56 3.64 1.02
N LEU A 77 -10.88 4.57 1.68
CA LEU A 77 -11.30 5.06 2.99
C LEU A 77 -12.65 5.77 2.94
N ALA A 78 -12.99 6.37 1.81
CA ALA A 78 -14.28 7.04 1.62
C ALA A 78 -15.46 6.07 1.50
N ARG A 79 -15.21 4.76 1.34
CA ARG A 79 -16.28 3.75 1.18
C ARG A 79 -16.91 3.29 2.49
N GLY A 80 -16.43 3.78 3.64
CA GLY A 80 -17.04 3.48 4.93
C GLY A 80 -16.13 2.74 5.89
N HIS A 81 -16.72 2.26 6.97
CA HIS A 81 -15.99 1.66 8.09
C HIS A 81 -15.25 0.39 7.67
N ILE A 82 -14.09 0.19 8.29
CA ILE A 82 -13.26 -0.99 8.10
C ILE A 82 -13.09 -1.64 9.46
N HIS A 83 -13.37 -2.95 9.56
CA HIS A 83 -13.22 -3.67 10.83
C HIS A 83 -11.81 -4.18 11.05
N LEU A 84 -11.15 -4.66 9.97
CA LEU A 84 -9.86 -5.33 10.07
C LEU A 84 -8.79 -4.62 9.25
N GLN A 85 -7.56 -4.57 9.78
CA GLN A 85 -6.41 -4.07 9.03
C GLN A 85 -6.17 -4.92 7.77
N GLU A 86 -6.40 -6.23 7.86
CA GLU A 86 -6.26 -7.15 6.72
C GLU A 86 -7.18 -6.75 5.57
N THR A 87 -8.41 -6.34 5.87
CA THR A 87 -9.35 -5.87 4.85
C THR A 87 -8.80 -4.64 4.14
N LEU A 88 -8.28 -3.69 4.90
CA LEU A 88 -7.70 -2.47 4.33
C LEU A 88 -6.50 -2.80 3.44
N CYS A 89 -5.59 -3.66 3.92
CA CYS A 89 -4.42 -4.08 3.15
C CYS A 89 -4.83 -4.77 1.85
N ASP A 90 -5.77 -5.70 1.92
CA ASP A 90 -6.20 -6.46 0.75
C ASP A 90 -6.89 -5.57 -0.28
N ASP A 91 -7.72 -4.64 0.18
CA ASP A 91 -8.42 -3.72 -0.73
C ASP A 91 -7.46 -2.77 -1.43
N VAL A 92 -6.50 -2.22 -0.69
CA VAL A 92 -5.48 -1.34 -1.27
C VAL A 92 -4.59 -2.13 -2.23
N LEU A 93 -4.20 -3.35 -1.86
CA LEU A 93 -3.41 -4.21 -2.74
C LEU A 93 -4.11 -4.46 -4.07
N ALA A 94 -5.41 -4.77 -4.03
CA ALA A 94 -6.19 -5.00 -5.24
C ALA A 94 -6.22 -3.75 -6.13
N LEU A 95 -6.36 -2.56 -5.53
CA LEU A 95 -6.34 -1.30 -6.28
C LEU A 95 -4.98 -1.05 -6.92
N MET A 96 -3.89 -1.39 -6.23
CA MET A 96 -2.53 -1.23 -6.77
C MET A 96 -2.31 -2.17 -7.96
N LEU A 97 -2.69 -3.44 -7.81
CA LEU A 97 -2.51 -4.44 -8.86
C LEU A 97 -3.42 -4.21 -10.07
N ALA A 98 -4.48 -3.43 -9.92
CA ALA A 98 -5.35 -3.06 -11.04
C ALA A 98 -4.67 -2.09 -12.02
N HIS A 99 -3.62 -1.40 -11.61
CA HIS A 99 -2.89 -0.50 -12.49
C HIS A 99 -2.11 -1.32 -13.53
N PRO A 100 -2.27 -1.02 -14.83
CA PRO A 100 -1.68 -1.86 -15.88
C PRO A 100 -0.15 -1.95 -15.87
N LYS A 101 0.54 -0.95 -15.34
CA LYS A 101 2.01 -0.93 -15.29
C LYS A 101 2.59 -1.61 -14.05
N VAL A 102 1.75 -1.94 -13.07
CA VAL A 102 2.22 -2.52 -11.81
C VAL A 102 2.31 -4.04 -11.93
N ARG A 103 3.50 -4.60 -11.66
CA ARG A 103 3.70 -6.05 -11.67
C ARG A 103 3.44 -6.67 -10.31
N ALA A 104 3.81 -6.00 -9.26
CA ALA A 104 3.66 -6.48 -7.89
C ALA A 104 3.47 -5.31 -6.94
N ALA A 105 2.90 -5.58 -5.79
CA ALA A 105 2.73 -4.56 -4.77
C ALA A 105 2.84 -5.17 -3.38
N ARG A 106 3.29 -4.36 -2.43
CA ARG A 106 3.29 -4.66 -1.01
C ARG A 106 2.53 -3.55 -0.30
N VAL A 107 1.62 -3.93 0.59
CA VAL A 107 0.86 -2.99 1.40
C VAL A 107 0.97 -3.39 2.86
N SER A 108 1.27 -2.44 3.72
CA SER A 108 1.24 -2.67 5.16
C SER A 108 0.46 -1.56 5.85
N THR A 109 -0.14 -1.91 6.99
CA THR A 109 -0.78 -0.95 7.87
C THR A 109 -0.27 -1.15 9.28
N GLU A 110 -0.15 -0.06 10.04
CA GLU A 110 0.30 -0.09 11.42
C GLU A 110 -0.59 0.83 12.24
N LYS A 111 -0.99 0.35 13.41
CA LYS A 111 -1.66 1.16 14.43
C LYS A 111 -0.67 1.40 15.57
N PRO A 112 -0.08 2.60 15.68
CA PRO A 112 0.96 2.84 16.68
C PRO A 112 0.43 3.07 18.09
N ASP A 113 -0.87 3.29 18.26
CA ASP A 113 -1.43 3.72 19.53
C ASP A 113 -2.30 2.68 20.23
N VAL A 114 -2.27 1.41 19.79
CA VAL A 114 -3.12 0.35 20.37
C VAL A 114 -2.62 -0.08 21.74
N TYR A 115 -1.31 -0.32 21.87
CA TYR A 115 -0.70 -0.79 23.10
C TYR A 115 0.42 0.15 23.54
N PRO A 116 0.53 0.43 24.85
CA PRO A 116 1.60 1.31 25.36
C PRO A 116 2.97 0.63 25.40
N ASP A 117 3.02 -0.69 25.29
CA ASP A 117 4.24 -1.48 25.47
C ASP A 117 4.81 -2.02 24.17
N CYS A 118 4.35 -1.51 23.02
CA CYS A 118 4.93 -1.86 21.71
C CYS A 118 4.82 -0.65 20.78
N ASP A 119 5.66 -0.64 19.73
CA ASP A 119 5.67 0.47 18.77
C ASP A 119 4.41 0.50 17.92
N ALA A 120 3.94 -0.64 17.47
CA ALA A 120 2.75 -0.71 16.62
C ALA A 120 2.23 -2.13 16.50
N VAL A 121 0.98 -2.24 16.08
CA VAL A 121 0.35 -3.50 15.67
C VAL A 121 -0.05 -3.34 14.22
N GLY A 122 0.35 -4.27 13.39
CA GLY A 122 0.06 -4.14 11.96
C GLY A 122 0.03 -5.45 11.21
N CYS A 123 -0.21 -5.34 9.92
CA CYS A 123 -0.14 -6.47 9.01
C CYS A 123 0.42 -6.00 7.66
N GLU A 124 0.90 -6.96 6.91
CA GLU A 124 1.51 -6.71 5.61
C GLU A 124 1.09 -7.80 4.64
N VAL A 125 0.85 -7.41 3.41
CA VAL A 125 0.53 -8.34 2.33
C VAL A 125 1.35 -7.98 1.10
N PHE A 126 1.78 -9.00 0.36
CA PHE A 126 2.54 -8.85 -0.88
C PHE A 126 1.99 -9.80 -1.91
N ALA A 127 1.86 -9.33 -3.14
CA ALA A 127 1.44 -10.19 -4.25
C ALA A 127 2.08 -9.75 -5.55
N VAL A 128 2.39 -10.73 -6.37
CA VAL A 128 2.85 -10.55 -7.75
C VAL A 128 1.67 -10.82 -8.67
N LYS A 129 1.45 -9.92 -9.63
CA LYS A 129 0.36 -10.06 -10.59
C LYS A 129 0.62 -11.31 -11.46
N GLU A 130 -0.43 -12.11 -11.62
CA GLU A 130 -0.33 -13.28 -12.51
C GLU A 130 -0.16 -12.81 -13.94
N SER A 131 0.74 -13.49 -14.66
CA SER A 131 0.87 -13.26 -16.09
C SER A 131 -0.33 -13.83 -16.80
N SER A 132 -0.97 -13.01 -17.59
CA SER A 132 -2.09 -13.43 -18.43
C SER A 132 -1.57 -14.02 -19.73
#